data_0c5b095b6d429bccd3ee30853fd9b5d8
#
_entry.id   0c5b095b6d429bccd3ee30853fd9b5d8
#
_cell.length_a   1.000
_cell.length_b   1.000
_cell.length_c   1.000
_cell.angle_alpha   90.00
_cell.angle_beta   90.00
_cell.angle_gamma   90.00
#
_symmetry.space_group_name_H-M   'P 1'
#
loop_
_entity.id
_entity.type
_entity.pdbx_description
1 polymer ?
#
loop_
_entity_poly.entity_id
_entity_poly.type
_entity_poly.pdbx_seq_one_letter_code
_entity_poly.pdbx_strand_id
1 'polypeptide(L)'
;MFDRSRRNLARWFTFSMGSILVVFAGVLYYVEAVDELEKLDRLLYRKTRVIATNVKYNRYTETVNLENVPLLGNNTRLLDTELAYARWYSVDRQLQQFFGSPGNERLIIHSGLQTIKSDSLQDSLASRVWIRQITLPVYQKPELIGYLQIGIPLTTTQNNLAELRLVLAIAVPVSLGIISVAGWLLAGIAMQPIRQAYRQLQRFTADASHELRAPLAAILTNAQVGLITPVSDGSQQLFRLEKITKLVESISTLVSNLLFLARHEEQFATDSLQKIDLTNLLQKIALDYQISAQEKSLNFTYDLPDRPIQILAEPILLTQAIINLLTNAGKYTPAGGKVALRLFEKQRQAIIEIEDSGIGIPKADLPHIFERFYRVDSDRSRHTGGFGLGLAIAKQIIEAHGGEISVSSQVEKGTTFTLKLPL
;
A
#
# COMPACT_ATOMS: atom_id res chain seq x y z
N MET A 1 -1.40 11.81 -16.95
CA MET A 1 -2.40 11.03 -16.23
C MET A 1 -1.88 10.64 -14.83
N PHE A 2 -0.76 9.95 -14.71
CA PHE A 2 -0.20 9.42 -13.45
C PHE A 2 0.14 10.47 -12.37
N ASP A 3 0.63 11.66 -12.76
CA ASP A 3 0.94 12.72 -11.77
C ASP A 3 -0.32 13.32 -11.13
N ARG A 4 -1.44 13.29 -11.85
CA ARG A 4 -2.75 13.66 -11.30
C ARG A 4 -3.25 12.61 -10.30
N SER A 5 -3.11 11.32 -10.63
CA SER A 5 -3.49 10.21 -9.75
C SER A 5 -2.63 10.17 -8.48
N ARG A 6 -1.30 10.37 -8.61
CA ARG A 6 -0.39 10.50 -7.47
C ARG A 6 -0.81 11.63 -6.52
N ARG A 7 -1.10 12.83 -7.07
CA ARG A 7 -1.55 13.98 -6.26
C ARG A 7 -2.88 13.72 -5.57
N ASN A 8 -3.81 13.08 -6.28
CA ASN A 8 -5.11 12.74 -5.69
C ASN A 8 -4.97 11.72 -4.56
N LEU A 9 -4.17 10.67 -4.76
CA LEU A 9 -3.90 9.66 -3.73
C LEU A 9 -3.27 10.28 -2.48
N ALA A 10 -2.24 11.13 -2.66
CA ALA A 10 -1.60 11.85 -1.56
C ALA A 10 -2.59 12.77 -0.83
N ARG A 11 -3.47 13.50 -1.56
CA ARG A 11 -4.51 14.36 -0.97
C ARG A 11 -5.52 13.56 -0.16
N TRP A 12 -6.04 12.45 -0.68
CA TRP A 12 -6.97 11.60 0.03
C TRP A 12 -6.35 10.99 1.29
N PHE A 13 -5.09 10.54 1.20
CA PHE A 13 -4.36 10.05 2.35
C PHE A 13 -4.19 11.12 3.43
N THR A 14 -3.73 12.32 3.04
CA THR A 14 -3.56 13.45 3.96
C THR A 14 -4.88 13.87 4.58
N PHE A 15 -5.96 13.94 3.80
CA PHE A 15 -7.29 14.30 4.30
C PHE A 15 -7.83 13.26 5.30
N SER A 16 -7.73 11.98 4.99
CA SER A 16 -8.19 10.90 5.86
C SER A 16 -7.40 10.87 7.18
N MET A 17 -6.08 10.85 7.12
CA MET A 17 -5.23 10.83 8.32
C MET A 17 -5.33 12.13 9.10
N GLY A 18 -5.45 13.27 8.40
CA GLY A 18 -5.60 14.58 9.02
C GLY A 18 -6.94 14.71 9.77
N SER A 19 -8.04 14.21 9.21
CA SER A 19 -9.33 14.22 9.89
C SER A 19 -9.31 13.40 11.18
N ILE A 20 -8.67 12.22 11.15
CA ILE A 20 -8.48 11.38 12.35
C ILE A 20 -7.68 12.13 13.41
N LEU A 21 -6.58 12.79 13.02
CA LEU A 21 -5.72 13.53 13.92
C LEU A 21 -6.46 14.70 14.60
N VAL A 22 -7.25 15.46 13.83
CA VAL A 22 -8.04 16.58 14.35
C VAL A 22 -9.11 16.11 15.32
N VAL A 23 -9.83 15.03 14.98
CA VAL A 23 -10.81 14.42 15.89
C VAL A 23 -10.14 13.93 17.17
N PHE A 24 -9.01 13.24 17.05
CA PHE A 24 -8.25 12.77 18.21
C PHE A 24 -7.80 13.92 19.11
N ALA A 25 -7.24 15.00 18.55
CA ALA A 25 -6.84 16.17 19.30
C ALA A 25 -8.03 16.84 20.01
N GLY A 26 -9.19 16.91 19.35
CA GLY A 26 -10.42 17.41 19.95
C GLY A 26 -10.91 16.56 21.11
N VAL A 27 -10.90 15.24 20.98
CA VAL A 27 -11.26 14.30 22.05
C VAL A 27 -10.28 14.41 23.22
N LEU A 28 -8.97 14.46 22.94
CA LEU A 28 -7.95 14.62 23.96
C LEU A 28 -8.17 15.91 24.78
N TYR A 29 -8.37 17.03 24.09
CA TYR A 29 -8.67 18.32 24.77
C TYR A 29 -9.95 18.24 25.61
N TYR A 30 -11.01 17.61 25.09
CA TYR A 30 -12.27 17.47 25.80
C TYR A 30 -12.10 16.61 27.08
N VAL A 31 -11.44 15.47 26.96
CA VAL A 31 -11.22 14.56 28.11
C VAL A 31 -10.41 15.27 29.20
N GLU A 32 -9.32 15.96 28.84
CA GLU A 32 -8.51 16.71 29.79
C GLU A 32 -9.28 17.85 30.45
N ALA A 33 -10.12 18.56 29.68
CA ALA A 33 -10.94 19.65 30.23
C ALA A 33 -11.96 19.12 31.25
N VAL A 34 -12.55 17.97 31.00
CA VAL A 34 -13.49 17.33 31.94
C VAL A 34 -12.76 16.84 33.19
N ASP A 35 -11.61 16.18 33.02
CA ASP A 35 -10.83 15.65 34.15
C ASP A 35 -10.29 16.75 35.07
N GLU A 36 -9.80 17.88 34.52
CA GLU A 36 -9.37 19.04 35.29
C GLU A 36 -10.51 19.65 36.12
N LEU A 37 -11.72 19.73 35.54
CA LEU A 37 -12.89 20.20 36.27
C LEU A 37 -13.31 19.21 37.36
N GLU A 38 -13.29 17.92 37.15
CA GLU A 38 -13.60 16.92 38.14
C GLU A 38 -12.59 16.91 39.30
N LYS A 39 -11.30 17.07 39.00
CA LYS A 39 -10.25 17.20 40.04
C LYS A 39 -10.53 18.39 40.94
N LEU A 40 -10.89 19.52 40.33
CA LEU A 40 -11.23 20.74 41.09
C LEU A 40 -12.49 20.55 41.91
N ASP A 41 -13.52 19.93 41.39
CA ASP A 41 -14.77 19.63 42.11
C ASP A 41 -14.56 18.72 43.32
N ARG A 42 -13.72 17.68 43.15
CA ARG A 42 -13.32 16.79 44.27
C ARG A 42 -12.52 17.54 45.34
N LEU A 43 -11.62 18.45 44.94
CA LEU A 43 -10.83 19.26 45.84
C LEU A 43 -11.73 20.22 46.63
N LEU A 44 -12.65 20.93 45.96
CA LEU A 44 -13.66 21.81 46.53
C LEU A 44 -14.49 21.09 47.59
N TYR A 45 -15.04 19.93 47.22
CA TYR A 45 -15.87 19.14 48.12
C TYR A 45 -15.10 18.70 49.37
N ARG A 46 -13.85 18.23 49.21
CA ARG A 46 -12.99 17.80 50.34
C ARG A 46 -12.65 18.97 51.23
N LYS A 47 -12.23 20.11 50.70
CA LYS A 47 -11.90 21.31 51.51
C LYS A 47 -13.14 21.82 52.23
N THR A 48 -14.29 21.91 51.59
CA THR A 48 -15.55 22.36 52.19
C THR A 48 -15.97 21.45 53.35
N ARG A 49 -15.85 20.14 53.18
CA ARG A 49 -16.19 19.17 54.21
C ARG A 49 -15.27 19.29 55.44
N VAL A 50 -13.96 19.46 55.21
CA VAL A 50 -12.99 19.66 56.31
C VAL A 50 -13.29 20.93 57.07
N ILE A 51 -13.60 22.02 56.41
CA ILE A 51 -13.95 23.29 57.05
C ILE A 51 -15.27 23.16 57.82
N ALA A 52 -16.29 22.51 57.19
CA ALA A 52 -17.59 22.30 57.84
C ALA A 52 -17.52 21.46 59.12
N THR A 53 -16.61 20.48 59.20
CA THR A 53 -16.47 19.65 60.42
C THR A 53 -15.87 20.40 61.63
N ASN A 54 -15.22 21.53 61.41
CA ASN A 54 -14.64 22.35 62.47
C ASN A 54 -15.64 23.38 63.02
N VAL A 55 -16.83 23.53 62.43
CA VAL A 55 -17.89 24.42 62.93
C VAL A 55 -18.50 23.82 64.21
N LYS A 56 -18.51 24.58 65.31
CA LYS A 56 -19.12 24.19 66.56
C LYS A 56 -20.38 25.03 66.81
N TYR A 57 -21.48 24.38 67.17
CA TYR A 57 -22.74 25.01 67.55
C TYR A 57 -22.99 24.83 69.00
N ASN A 58 -23.29 25.93 69.66
CA ASN A 58 -23.65 25.91 71.09
C ASN A 58 -25.20 25.90 71.23
N ARG A 59 -25.76 24.77 71.63
CA ARG A 59 -27.21 24.58 71.74
C ARG A 59 -27.87 25.44 72.83
N TYR A 60 -27.09 25.91 73.87
CA TYR A 60 -27.62 26.72 74.94
C TYR A 60 -27.78 28.17 74.57
N THR A 61 -26.92 28.67 73.70
CA THR A 61 -26.93 30.07 73.26
C THR A 61 -27.44 30.24 71.81
N GLU A 62 -27.81 29.15 71.17
CA GLU A 62 -28.19 29.12 69.77
C GLU A 62 -27.19 29.82 68.82
N THR A 63 -25.92 29.85 69.22
CA THR A 63 -24.86 30.57 68.49
C THR A 63 -23.87 29.60 67.83
N VAL A 64 -23.44 29.90 66.61
CA VAL A 64 -22.40 29.20 65.87
C VAL A 64 -21.05 29.80 66.24
N ASN A 65 -20.14 29.00 66.78
CA ASN A 65 -18.77 29.43 67.05
C ASN A 65 -17.87 29.13 65.87
N LEU A 66 -17.39 30.17 65.19
CA LEU A 66 -16.50 30.13 64.04
C LEU A 66 -15.05 30.46 64.36
N GLU A 67 -14.67 30.76 65.67
CA GLU A 67 -13.35 31.24 66.03
C GLU A 67 -12.19 30.29 65.67
N ASN A 68 -12.45 28.99 65.71
CA ASN A 68 -11.49 27.94 65.37
C ASN A 68 -11.72 27.30 63.98
N VAL A 69 -12.61 27.88 63.19
CA VAL A 69 -12.89 27.36 61.83
C VAL A 69 -11.81 27.89 60.88
N PRO A 70 -11.11 27.03 60.17
CA PRO A 70 -10.13 27.46 59.18
C PRO A 70 -10.68 28.50 58.24
N LEU A 71 -9.96 29.61 58.02
CA LEU A 71 -10.30 30.74 57.14
C LEU A 71 -11.46 31.66 57.62
N LEU A 72 -12.32 31.20 58.46
CA LEU A 72 -13.45 31.98 58.98
C LEU A 72 -13.19 32.52 60.40
N GLY A 73 -12.26 31.93 61.16
CA GLY A 73 -11.93 32.34 62.50
C GLY A 73 -10.75 33.32 62.60
N ASN A 74 -10.75 34.14 63.67
CA ASN A 74 -9.70 35.17 63.87
C ASN A 74 -8.31 34.57 64.20
N ASN A 75 -8.21 33.30 64.58
CA ASN A 75 -6.97 32.63 65.02
C ASN A 75 -6.37 31.65 64.00
N THR A 76 -6.83 31.62 62.77
CA THR A 76 -6.37 30.63 61.77
C THR A 76 -5.28 31.20 60.87
N ARG A 77 -4.15 30.47 60.80
CA ARG A 77 -3.07 30.79 59.83
C ARG A 77 -3.61 30.62 58.39
N LEU A 78 -3.29 31.59 57.56
CA LEU A 78 -3.51 31.53 56.07
C LEU A 78 -2.63 30.42 55.49
N LEU A 79 -3.10 29.18 55.56
CA LEU A 79 -2.39 28.00 55.01
C LEU A 79 -2.84 27.63 53.59
N ASP A 80 -3.86 28.32 53.05
CA ASP A 80 -4.48 27.88 51.78
C ASP A 80 -4.66 29.07 50.82
N THR A 81 -3.67 29.30 50.00
CA THR A 81 -3.64 30.39 49.01
C THR A 81 -4.49 30.12 47.77
N GLU A 82 -5.09 28.93 47.66
CA GLU A 82 -5.84 28.54 46.44
C GLU A 82 -7.33 28.93 46.49
N LEU A 83 -7.84 29.36 47.67
CA LEU A 83 -9.25 29.74 47.81
C LEU A 83 -9.47 31.22 47.48
N ALA A 84 -10.47 31.50 46.63
CA ALA A 84 -10.89 32.89 46.36
C ALA A 84 -11.69 33.47 47.53
N TYR A 85 -12.51 32.66 48.14
CA TYR A 85 -13.32 33.04 49.32
C TYR A 85 -13.88 31.81 50.06
N ALA A 86 -14.20 32.03 51.33
CA ALA A 86 -15.05 31.17 52.14
C ALA A 86 -16.10 32.04 52.83
N ARG A 87 -17.36 31.63 52.83
CA ARG A 87 -18.48 32.40 53.35
C ARG A 87 -19.35 31.51 54.23
N TRP A 88 -19.72 32.01 55.37
CA TRP A 88 -20.69 31.38 56.25
C TRP A 88 -21.99 32.14 56.30
N TYR A 89 -23.09 31.47 56.03
CA TYR A 89 -24.45 31.99 56.03
C TYR A 89 -25.23 31.30 57.15
N SER A 90 -26.07 32.10 57.89
CA SER A 90 -27.01 31.58 58.89
C SER A 90 -28.07 30.69 58.28
N VAL A 91 -28.92 30.08 59.11
CA VAL A 91 -30.11 29.33 58.67
C VAL A 91 -31.03 30.21 57.86
N ASP A 92 -31.18 31.50 58.23
CA ASP A 92 -31.94 32.53 57.49
C ASP A 92 -31.26 33.05 56.24
N ARG A 93 -30.12 32.44 55.91
CA ARG A 93 -29.34 32.74 54.71
C ARG A 93 -28.69 34.13 54.68
N GLN A 94 -28.49 34.73 55.82
CA GLN A 94 -27.75 35.99 55.90
C GLN A 94 -26.27 35.72 56.10
N LEU A 95 -25.41 36.52 55.42
CA LEU A 95 -23.97 36.42 55.55
C LEU A 95 -23.54 36.79 56.97
N GLN A 96 -22.92 35.90 57.68
CA GLN A 96 -22.43 36.10 59.07
C GLN A 96 -20.95 36.38 59.09
N GLN A 97 -20.17 35.63 58.31
CA GLN A 97 -18.72 35.75 58.28
C GLN A 97 -18.18 35.35 56.92
N PHE A 98 -17.09 35.97 56.52
CA PHE A 98 -16.43 35.66 55.25
C PHE A 98 -14.92 35.82 55.30
N PHE A 99 -14.25 35.13 54.40
CA PHE A 99 -12.86 35.30 54.03
C PHE A 99 -12.80 35.63 52.55
N GLY A 100 -11.93 36.58 52.15
CA GLY A 100 -11.87 37.04 50.75
C GLY A 100 -13.04 37.96 50.39
N SER A 101 -13.65 37.80 49.21
CA SER A 101 -14.77 38.63 48.75
C SER A 101 -16.04 38.37 49.51
N PRO A 102 -16.73 39.39 50.10
CA PRO A 102 -17.93 39.21 50.89
C PRO A 102 -19.13 38.64 50.12
N GLY A 103 -19.22 38.88 48.85
CA GLY A 103 -20.34 38.38 48.04
C GLY A 103 -21.69 39.06 48.37
N ASN A 104 -22.79 38.37 48.10
CA ASN A 104 -24.14 38.88 48.37
C ASN A 104 -24.48 38.75 49.86
N GLU A 105 -25.12 39.74 50.41
CA GLU A 105 -25.58 39.71 51.82
C GLU A 105 -26.55 38.56 52.08
N ARG A 106 -27.31 38.12 51.08
CA ARG A 106 -28.26 36.99 51.17
C ARG A 106 -27.85 35.88 50.22
N LEU A 107 -27.78 34.66 50.72
CA LEU A 107 -27.45 33.48 49.93
C LEU A 107 -28.58 33.19 48.90
N ILE A 108 -28.22 33.27 47.63
CA ILE A 108 -29.07 32.78 46.54
C ILE A 108 -28.85 31.26 46.49
N ILE A 109 -29.91 30.50 46.82
CA ILE A 109 -29.76 29.04 46.91
C ILE A 109 -29.68 28.44 45.51
N HIS A 110 -28.49 27.97 45.17
CA HIS A 110 -28.28 26.86 44.31
C HIS A 110 -27.38 25.90 45.04
N SER A 111 -27.97 24.83 45.60
CA SER A 111 -27.19 23.77 46.23
C SER A 111 -26.34 23.04 45.21
N GLY A 112 -25.07 22.86 45.49
CA GLY A 112 -24.17 22.12 44.62
C GLY A 112 -23.04 22.95 44.03
N LEU A 113 -22.42 22.41 43.02
CA LEU A 113 -21.28 22.99 42.29
C LEU A 113 -21.73 23.98 41.22
N GLN A 114 -21.16 25.16 41.20
CA GLN A 114 -21.46 26.20 40.22
C GLN A 114 -20.23 26.93 39.72
N THR A 115 -20.23 27.32 38.49
CA THR A 115 -19.21 28.23 37.94
C THR A 115 -19.80 29.61 37.81
N ILE A 116 -19.24 30.60 38.53
CA ILE A 116 -19.67 31.99 38.48
C ILE A 116 -18.55 32.88 37.96
N LYS A 117 -18.96 34.01 37.40
CA LYS A 117 -18.04 35.07 37.02
C LYS A 117 -17.99 36.10 38.15
N SER A 118 -16.81 36.32 38.72
CA SER A 118 -16.63 37.33 39.73
C SER A 118 -16.41 38.71 39.06
N ASP A 119 -17.31 39.66 39.33
CA ASP A 119 -17.05 41.08 39.07
C ASP A 119 -16.38 41.61 40.37
N SER A 120 -15.06 41.70 40.38
CA SER A 120 -14.34 42.35 41.49
C SER A 120 -14.56 43.86 41.39
N LEU A 121 -15.33 44.38 42.33
CA LEU A 121 -15.73 45.80 42.43
C LEU A 121 -14.60 46.77 42.82
N GLN A 122 -13.35 46.31 42.94
CA GLN A 122 -12.28 47.15 43.57
C GLN A 122 -11.04 47.46 42.71
N ASP A 123 -10.88 46.87 41.52
CA ASP A 123 -9.73 47.25 40.68
C ASP A 123 -10.15 47.41 39.22
N SER A 124 -10.01 48.61 38.69
CA SER A 124 -10.39 49.03 37.36
C SER A 124 -9.55 48.38 36.21
N LEU A 125 -8.71 47.41 36.55
CA LEU A 125 -7.87 46.60 35.62
C LEU A 125 -7.91 45.10 35.92
N ALA A 126 -8.71 44.61 36.88
CA ALA A 126 -8.79 43.21 37.21
C ALA A 126 -9.61 42.42 36.19
N SER A 127 -8.94 41.51 35.51
CA SER A 127 -9.50 40.50 34.64
C SER A 127 -10.61 39.73 35.36
N ARG A 128 -11.77 39.67 34.68
CA ARG A 128 -12.93 38.86 35.13
C ARG A 128 -12.51 37.42 35.36
N VAL A 129 -12.41 37.03 36.64
CA VAL A 129 -11.96 35.71 37.04
C VAL A 129 -13.17 34.77 37.13
N TRP A 130 -13.08 33.61 36.50
CA TRP A 130 -14.06 32.56 36.69
C TRP A 130 -13.76 31.81 37.97
N ILE A 131 -14.79 31.59 38.80
CA ILE A 131 -14.69 30.90 40.09
C ILE A 131 -15.63 29.71 40.09
N ARG A 132 -15.09 28.55 40.43
CA ARG A 132 -15.87 27.36 40.76
C ARG A 132 -16.22 27.39 42.23
N GLN A 133 -17.51 27.37 42.54
CA GLN A 133 -17.98 27.40 43.93
C GLN A 133 -18.83 26.20 44.30
N ILE A 134 -18.82 25.83 45.56
CA ILE A 134 -19.72 24.86 46.16
C ILE A 134 -20.43 25.46 47.37
N THR A 135 -21.73 25.18 47.51
CA THR A 135 -22.47 25.54 48.67
C THR A 135 -23.03 24.28 49.31
N LEU A 136 -22.62 24.01 50.59
CA LEU A 136 -23.08 22.87 51.35
C LEU A 136 -23.88 23.30 52.58
N PRO A 137 -25.01 22.68 52.89
CA PRO A 137 -25.66 22.81 54.17
C PRO A 137 -24.83 22.08 55.23
N VAL A 138 -24.68 22.70 56.41
CA VAL A 138 -23.96 22.14 57.54
C VAL A 138 -24.96 21.76 58.62
N TYR A 139 -24.90 20.50 59.03
CA TYR A 139 -25.81 19.95 60.07
C TYR A 139 -25.01 19.54 61.29
N GLN A 140 -25.58 19.84 62.46
CA GLN A 140 -25.16 19.25 63.73
C GLN A 140 -26.34 18.48 64.36
N LYS A 141 -26.34 17.16 64.08
CA LYS A 141 -27.45 16.20 64.29
C LYS A 141 -28.53 16.64 65.31
N PRO A 142 -29.80 16.76 64.91
CA PRO A 142 -30.37 16.68 63.56
C PRO A 142 -30.60 18.05 62.92
N GLU A 143 -30.11 19.14 63.49
CA GLU A 143 -30.40 20.53 63.13
C GLU A 143 -29.52 21.09 62.05
N LEU A 144 -30.10 21.85 61.11
CA LEU A 144 -29.38 22.68 60.16
C LEU A 144 -28.85 23.90 60.90
N ILE A 145 -27.51 24.10 60.92
CA ILE A 145 -26.87 25.22 61.62
C ILE A 145 -26.43 26.36 60.71
N GLY A 146 -26.44 26.14 59.39
CA GLY A 146 -26.14 27.16 58.37
C GLY A 146 -25.63 26.56 57.07
N TYR A 147 -25.06 27.43 56.24
CA TYR A 147 -24.51 27.06 54.91
C TYR A 147 -23.06 27.54 54.78
N LEU A 148 -22.21 26.67 54.27
CA LEU A 148 -20.83 27.00 53.97
C LEU A 148 -20.66 27.07 52.43
N GLN A 149 -20.19 28.20 51.95
CA GLN A 149 -19.90 28.44 50.53
C GLN A 149 -18.39 28.67 50.37
N ILE A 150 -17.76 27.93 49.48
CA ILE A 150 -16.33 28.06 49.16
C ILE A 150 -16.18 28.20 47.63
N GLY A 151 -15.27 29.11 47.23
CA GLY A 151 -14.93 29.32 45.83
C GLY A 151 -13.44 29.18 45.57
N ILE A 152 -13.08 28.53 44.46
CA ILE A 152 -11.71 28.43 43.94
C ILE A 152 -11.63 29.08 42.58
N PRO A 153 -10.63 29.90 42.28
CA PRO A 153 -10.46 30.50 40.97
C PRO A 153 -10.09 29.44 39.92
N LEU A 154 -10.67 29.53 38.73
CA LEU A 154 -10.37 28.63 37.59
C LEU A 154 -9.11 29.03 36.83
N THR A 155 -8.34 30.02 37.29
CA THR A 155 -7.18 30.55 36.61
C THR A 155 -6.13 29.47 36.33
N THR A 156 -5.82 28.62 37.30
CA THR A 156 -4.84 27.52 37.11
C THR A 156 -5.34 26.51 36.08
N THR A 157 -6.59 26.07 36.21
CA THR A 157 -7.22 25.15 35.22
C THR A 157 -7.25 25.77 33.82
N GLN A 158 -7.58 27.05 33.71
CA GLN A 158 -7.59 27.76 32.42
C GLN A 158 -6.19 27.87 31.84
N ASN A 159 -5.18 28.11 32.64
CA ASN A 159 -3.78 28.18 32.18
C ASN A 159 -3.30 26.81 31.69
N ASN A 160 -3.58 25.72 32.42
CA ASN A 160 -3.24 24.36 32.01
C ASN A 160 -3.90 24.00 30.68
N LEU A 161 -5.19 24.32 30.53
CA LEU A 161 -5.92 24.09 29.28
C LEU A 161 -5.44 25.00 28.15
N ALA A 162 -4.98 26.22 28.45
CA ALA A 162 -4.39 27.12 27.45
C ALA A 162 -3.03 26.60 26.96
N GLU A 163 -2.23 26.06 27.87
CA GLU A 163 -0.96 25.38 27.52
C GLU A 163 -1.19 24.16 26.61
N LEU A 164 -2.12 23.28 27.01
CA LEU A 164 -2.50 22.12 26.18
C LEU A 164 -2.99 22.58 24.79
N ARG A 165 -3.84 23.60 24.74
CA ARG A 165 -4.33 24.16 23.47
C ARG A 165 -3.19 24.69 22.58
N LEU A 166 -2.19 25.36 23.17
CA LEU A 166 -1.03 25.83 22.44
C LEU A 166 -0.19 24.68 21.88
N VAL A 167 0.05 23.65 22.71
CA VAL A 167 0.76 22.43 22.28
C VAL A 167 0.04 21.76 21.12
N LEU A 168 -1.27 21.57 21.20
CA LEU A 168 -2.08 20.99 20.13
C LEU A 168 -2.11 21.88 18.89
N ALA A 169 -2.17 23.21 19.06
CA ALA A 169 -2.15 24.17 17.94
C ALA A 169 -0.84 24.13 17.14
N ILE A 170 0.26 23.70 17.74
CA ILE A 170 1.54 23.52 17.05
C ILE A 170 1.70 22.08 16.57
N ALA A 171 1.40 21.09 17.42
CA ALA A 171 1.62 19.68 17.13
C ALA A 171 0.75 19.18 15.95
N VAL A 172 -0.51 19.61 15.86
CA VAL A 172 -1.43 19.19 14.80
C VAL A 172 -0.96 19.65 13.41
N PRO A 173 -0.64 20.94 13.15
CA PRO A 173 -0.12 21.37 11.85
C PRO A 173 1.23 20.72 11.48
N VAL A 174 2.13 20.57 12.45
CA VAL A 174 3.43 19.90 12.20
C VAL A 174 3.20 18.45 11.79
N SER A 175 2.37 17.73 12.51
CA SER A 175 2.02 16.33 12.18
C SER A 175 1.33 16.22 10.82
N LEU A 176 0.43 17.15 10.48
CA LEU A 176 -0.20 17.24 9.15
C LEU A 176 0.83 17.46 8.04
N GLY A 177 1.84 18.30 8.29
CA GLY A 177 2.95 18.51 7.36
C GLY A 177 3.72 17.21 7.10
N ILE A 178 4.08 16.49 8.18
CA ILE A 178 4.79 15.20 8.08
C ILE A 178 3.93 14.16 7.33
N ILE A 179 2.64 14.05 7.67
CA ILE A 179 1.69 13.15 7.01
C ILE A 179 1.58 13.47 5.51
N SER A 180 1.56 14.76 5.14
CA SER A 180 1.47 15.19 3.75
C SER A 180 2.71 14.78 2.95
N VAL A 181 3.90 14.98 3.52
CA VAL A 181 5.17 14.56 2.89
C VAL A 181 5.25 13.04 2.77
N ALA A 182 4.93 12.32 3.84
CA ALA A 182 4.90 10.86 3.82
C ALA A 182 3.89 10.32 2.78
N GLY A 183 2.69 10.88 2.73
CA GLY A 183 1.67 10.51 1.76
C GLY A 183 2.11 10.75 0.32
N TRP A 184 2.82 11.85 0.06
CA TRP A 184 3.36 12.16 -1.26
C TRP A 184 4.47 11.17 -1.69
N LEU A 185 5.36 10.78 -0.77
CA LEU A 185 6.41 9.77 -1.01
C LEU A 185 5.81 8.40 -1.27
N LEU A 186 4.92 7.95 -0.38
CA LEU A 186 4.25 6.64 -0.50
C LEU A 186 3.41 6.53 -1.77
N ALA A 187 2.66 7.58 -2.14
CA ALA A 187 1.93 7.62 -3.40
C ALA A 187 2.87 7.53 -4.61
N GLY A 188 4.10 8.08 -4.52
CA GLY A 188 5.13 7.94 -5.55
C GLY A 188 5.57 6.49 -5.74
N ILE A 189 5.88 5.81 -4.64
CA ILE A 189 6.32 4.40 -4.64
C ILE A 189 5.19 3.48 -5.13
N ALA A 190 3.98 3.65 -4.61
CA ALA A 190 2.82 2.84 -4.98
C ALA A 190 2.44 2.96 -6.47
N MET A 191 2.70 4.11 -7.09
CA MET A 191 2.39 4.33 -8.50
C MET A 191 3.47 3.81 -9.47
N GLN A 192 4.65 3.42 -8.99
CA GLN A 192 5.72 2.92 -9.86
C GLN A 192 5.33 1.65 -10.62
N PRO A 193 4.85 0.57 -9.96
CA PRO A 193 4.49 -0.67 -10.64
C PRO A 193 3.34 -0.44 -11.64
N ILE A 194 2.36 0.40 -11.30
CA ILE A 194 1.26 0.73 -12.20
C ILE A 194 1.76 1.44 -13.48
N ARG A 195 2.71 2.37 -13.33
CA ARG A 195 3.34 3.05 -14.47
C ARG A 195 4.13 2.07 -15.35
N GLN A 196 4.84 1.14 -14.75
CA GLN A 196 5.60 0.11 -15.47
C GLN A 196 4.66 -0.81 -16.27
N ALA A 197 3.64 -1.37 -15.62
CA ALA A 197 2.64 -2.21 -16.25
C ALA A 197 1.92 -1.49 -17.41
N TYR A 198 1.52 -0.23 -17.20
CA TYR A 198 0.87 0.55 -18.25
C TYR A 198 1.79 0.82 -19.46
N ARG A 199 3.07 1.15 -19.23
CA ARG A 199 4.05 1.34 -20.31
C ARG A 199 4.29 0.04 -21.06
N GLN A 200 4.36 -1.07 -20.36
CA GLN A 200 4.50 -2.40 -20.95
C GLN A 200 3.30 -2.76 -21.84
N LEU A 201 2.08 -2.49 -21.35
CA LEU A 201 0.86 -2.68 -22.12
C LEU A 201 0.80 -1.78 -23.36
N GLN A 202 1.21 -0.51 -23.25
CA GLN A 202 1.28 0.40 -24.41
C GLN A 202 2.26 -0.09 -25.48
N ARG A 203 3.48 -0.50 -25.07
CA ARG A 203 4.46 -1.06 -26.01
C ARG A 203 3.92 -2.33 -26.66
N PHE A 204 3.39 -3.26 -25.86
CA PHE A 204 2.79 -4.49 -26.36
C PHE A 204 1.71 -4.24 -27.42
N THR A 205 0.80 -3.29 -27.17
CA THR A 205 -0.29 -2.96 -28.11
C THR A 205 0.24 -2.30 -29.38
N ALA A 206 1.25 -1.43 -29.26
CA ALA A 206 1.87 -0.78 -30.41
C ALA A 206 2.62 -1.80 -31.28
N ASP A 207 3.44 -2.66 -30.68
CA ASP A 207 4.26 -3.66 -31.35
C ASP A 207 3.36 -4.71 -32.03
N ALA A 208 2.32 -5.21 -31.34
CA ALA A 208 1.33 -6.11 -31.91
C ALA A 208 0.63 -5.50 -33.15
N SER A 209 0.27 -4.21 -33.08
CA SER A 209 -0.36 -3.49 -34.17
C SER A 209 0.57 -3.35 -35.36
N HIS A 210 1.86 -3.11 -35.15
CA HIS A 210 2.86 -3.04 -36.22
C HIS A 210 3.10 -4.40 -36.84
N GLU A 211 3.25 -5.46 -36.07
CA GLU A 211 3.50 -6.81 -36.57
C GLU A 211 2.30 -7.44 -37.26
N LEU A 212 1.08 -7.02 -36.94
CA LEU A 212 -0.13 -7.42 -37.67
C LEU A 212 -0.31 -6.67 -39.01
N ARG A 213 0.07 -5.40 -39.09
CA ARG A 213 -0.16 -4.56 -40.27
C ARG A 213 0.62 -5.04 -41.50
N ALA A 214 1.87 -5.46 -41.31
CA ALA A 214 2.73 -5.87 -42.42
C ALA A 214 2.20 -7.12 -43.17
N PRO A 215 1.86 -8.24 -42.52
CA PRO A 215 1.32 -9.41 -43.20
C PRO A 215 -0.08 -9.14 -43.78
N LEU A 216 -0.93 -8.35 -43.11
CA LEU A 216 -2.24 -7.96 -43.64
C LEU A 216 -2.10 -7.15 -44.95
N ALA A 217 -1.17 -6.20 -45.02
CA ALA A 217 -0.87 -5.44 -46.22
C ALA A 217 -0.36 -6.37 -47.35
N ALA A 218 0.50 -7.35 -46.98
CA ALA A 218 1.00 -8.32 -47.96
C ALA A 218 -0.11 -9.24 -48.50
N ILE A 219 -1.07 -9.68 -47.65
CA ILE A 219 -2.25 -10.43 -48.09
C ILE A 219 -3.07 -9.61 -49.07
N LEU A 220 -3.40 -8.35 -48.68
CA LEU A 220 -4.18 -7.45 -49.54
C LEU A 220 -3.52 -7.23 -50.88
N THR A 221 -2.20 -6.97 -50.89
CA THR A 221 -1.45 -6.77 -52.16
C THR A 221 -1.48 -8.02 -53.03
N ASN A 222 -1.22 -9.22 -52.49
CA ASN A 222 -1.24 -10.46 -53.23
C ASN A 222 -2.66 -10.75 -53.78
N ALA A 223 -3.71 -10.48 -53.02
CA ALA A 223 -5.09 -10.62 -53.43
C ALA A 223 -5.45 -9.63 -54.56
N GLN A 224 -5.11 -8.34 -54.42
CA GLN A 224 -5.36 -7.31 -55.43
C GLN A 224 -4.65 -7.60 -56.75
N VAL A 225 -3.36 -7.97 -56.70
CA VAL A 225 -2.61 -8.34 -57.89
C VAL A 225 -3.18 -9.61 -58.50
N GLY A 226 -3.65 -10.57 -57.71
CA GLY A 226 -4.33 -11.78 -58.22
C GLY A 226 -5.62 -11.47 -58.97
N LEU A 227 -6.37 -10.45 -58.56
CA LEU A 227 -7.61 -10.01 -59.23
C LEU A 227 -7.37 -9.29 -60.55
N ILE A 228 -6.24 -8.61 -60.73
CA ILE A 228 -5.93 -7.79 -61.91
C ILE A 228 -5.17 -8.62 -62.95
N THR A 229 -4.47 -9.68 -62.56
CA THR A 229 -3.67 -10.50 -63.51
C THR A 229 -4.57 -11.43 -64.33
N PRO A 230 -4.47 -11.45 -65.67
CA PRO A 230 -5.25 -12.36 -66.51
C PRO A 230 -5.00 -13.82 -66.16
N VAL A 231 -6.04 -14.67 -66.27
CA VAL A 231 -6.07 -16.09 -65.88
C VAL A 231 -5.16 -17.00 -66.75
N SER A 232 -4.35 -16.44 -67.61
CA SER A 232 -3.52 -17.17 -68.59
C SER A 232 -2.39 -18.02 -67.98
N ASP A 233 -2.04 -17.80 -66.70
CA ASP A 233 -1.01 -18.59 -66.01
C ASP A 233 -1.51 -19.03 -64.62
N GLY A 234 -2.13 -20.21 -64.60
CA GLY A 234 -2.65 -20.80 -63.33
C GLY A 234 -1.58 -21.06 -62.26
N SER A 235 -0.30 -21.17 -62.65
CA SER A 235 0.83 -21.40 -61.72
C SER A 235 1.10 -20.16 -60.86
N GLN A 236 1.00 -18.98 -61.41
CA GLN A 236 1.18 -17.73 -60.66
C GLN A 236 0.03 -17.45 -59.66
N GLN A 237 -1.20 -17.80 -60.00
CA GLN A 237 -2.34 -17.70 -59.10
C GLN A 237 -2.21 -18.68 -57.95
N LEU A 238 -1.82 -19.93 -58.18
CA LEU A 238 -1.58 -20.92 -57.16
C LEU A 238 -0.49 -20.45 -56.20
N PHE A 239 0.63 -19.96 -56.69
CA PHE A 239 1.72 -19.42 -55.86
C PHE A 239 1.28 -18.25 -54.96
N ARG A 240 0.41 -17.35 -55.48
CA ARG A 240 -0.14 -16.26 -54.67
C ARG A 240 -1.09 -16.76 -53.60
N LEU A 241 -1.95 -17.72 -53.89
CA LEU A 241 -2.84 -18.36 -52.92
C LEU A 241 -2.04 -19.06 -51.82
N GLU A 242 -1.02 -19.82 -52.17
CA GLU A 242 -0.11 -20.43 -51.21
C GLU A 242 0.58 -19.39 -50.33
N LYS A 243 1.01 -18.27 -50.89
CA LYS A 243 1.61 -17.17 -50.13
C LYS A 243 0.62 -16.51 -49.18
N ILE A 244 -0.64 -16.30 -49.60
CA ILE A 244 -1.72 -15.79 -48.77
C ILE A 244 -1.99 -16.76 -47.59
N THR A 245 -2.09 -18.07 -47.89
CA THR A 245 -2.33 -19.10 -46.87
C THR A 245 -1.22 -19.10 -45.82
N LYS A 246 0.04 -19.09 -46.23
CA LYS A 246 1.19 -18.98 -45.31
C LYS A 246 1.17 -17.70 -44.43
N LEU A 247 0.73 -16.58 -45.01
CA LEU A 247 0.60 -15.32 -44.24
C LEU A 247 -0.54 -15.40 -43.21
N VAL A 248 -1.67 -16.02 -43.57
CA VAL A 248 -2.80 -16.24 -42.67
C VAL A 248 -2.40 -17.16 -41.51
N GLU A 249 -1.71 -18.28 -41.79
CA GLU A 249 -1.16 -19.18 -40.75
C GLU A 249 -0.20 -18.45 -39.84
N SER A 250 0.67 -17.60 -40.39
CA SER A 250 1.59 -16.78 -39.61
C SER A 250 0.86 -15.80 -38.67
N ILE A 251 -0.21 -15.14 -39.16
CA ILE A 251 -1.05 -14.26 -38.33
C ILE A 251 -1.77 -15.06 -37.23
N SER A 252 -2.31 -16.23 -37.57
CA SER A 252 -2.96 -17.10 -36.59
C SER A 252 -1.99 -17.50 -35.45
N THR A 253 -0.75 -17.85 -35.80
CA THR A 253 0.30 -18.14 -34.84
C THR A 253 0.65 -16.90 -33.97
N LEU A 254 0.75 -15.71 -34.58
CA LEU A 254 0.98 -14.47 -33.86
C LEU A 254 -0.13 -14.19 -32.85
N VAL A 255 -1.40 -14.28 -33.28
CA VAL A 255 -2.56 -14.05 -32.41
C VAL A 255 -2.59 -15.06 -31.27
N SER A 256 -2.32 -16.35 -31.55
CA SER A 256 -2.24 -17.37 -30.51
C SER A 256 -1.14 -17.08 -29.47
N ASN A 257 0.03 -16.65 -29.94
CA ASN A 257 1.14 -16.25 -29.09
C ASN A 257 0.82 -15.01 -28.24
N LEU A 258 0.13 -14.02 -28.82
CA LEU A 258 -0.33 -12.83 -28.09
C LEU A 258 -1.36 -13.17 -27.01
N LEU A 259 -2.32 -14.03 -27.34
CA LEU A 259 -3.32 -14.51 -26.37
C LEU A 259 -2.68 -15.32 -25.26
N PHE A 260 -1.67 -16.14 -25.58
CA PHE A 260 -0.90 -16.88 -24.59
C PHE A 260 -0.20 -15.93 -23.59
N LEU A 261 0.53 -14.93 -24.11
CA LEU A 261 1.24 -13.94 -23.30
C LEU A 261 0.31 -13.07 -22.44
N ALA A 262 -0.93 -12.80 -22.93
CA ALA A 262 -1.92 -12.02 -22.21
C ALA A 262 -2.62 -12.81 -21.08
N ARG A 263 -2.83 -14.13 -21.27
CA ARG A 263 -3.53 -14.97 -20.29
C ARG A 263 -2.66 -15.41 -19.13
N HIS A 264 -1.35 -15.52 -19.30
CA HIS A 264 -0.44 -16.15 -18.37
C HIS A 264 0.52 -15.13 -17.72
N GLU A 265 0.08 -13.88 -17.53
CA GLU A 265 0.79 -12.89 -16.67
C GLU A 265 0.64 -13.21 -15.18
N GLU A 266 -0.42 -13.93 -14.78
CA GLU A 266 -0.61 -14.47 -13.43
C GLU A 266 -0.18 -15.94 -13.40
N GLN A 267 0.46 -16.35 -12.32
CA GLN A 267 0.97 -17.73 -12.11
C GLN A 267 -0.06 -18.77 -12.54
N PHE A 268 0.40 -19.83 -13.24
CA PHE A 268 -0.45 -20.97 -13.55
C PHE A 268 -1.17 -21.42 -12.28
N ALA A 269 -2.47 -21.69 -12.39
CA ALA A 269 -3.17 -22.38 -11.34
C ALA A 269 -2.39 -23.69 -11.07
N THR A 270 -1.93 -23.88 -9.86
CA THR A 270 -1.20 -25.09 -9.40
C THR A 270 -1.94 -26.37 -9.73
N ASP A 271 -3.24 -26.29 -10.02
CA ASP A 271 -4.12 -27.41 -10.36
C ASP A 271 -3.87 -27.99 -11.77
N SER A 272 -3.12 -27.32 -12.65
CA SER A 272 -2.82 -27.83 -14.01
C SER A 272 -1.50 -28.62 -14.09
N LEU A 273 -0.66 -28.54 -13.05
CA LEU A 273 0.61 -29.26 -13.01
C LEU A 273 0.37 -30.75 -12.70
N GLN A 274 0.92 -31.60 -13.55
CA GLN A 274 0.88 -33.05 -13.38
C GLN A 274 2.29 -33.64 -13.33
N LYS A 275 2.41 -34.80 -12.68
CA LYS A 275 3.67 -35.52 -12.64
C LYS A 275 3.94 -36.16 -14.00
N ILE A 276 5.00 -35.73 -14.68
CA ILE A 276 5.37 -36.20 -16.01
C ILE A 276 6.77 -36.78 -16.04
N ASP A 277 7.01 -37.69 -16.97
CA ASP A 277 8.34 -38.21 -17.32
C ASP A 277 8.96 -37.28 -18.37
N LEU A 278 9.88 -36.43 -17.92
CA LEU A 278 10.59 -35.45 -18.77
C LEU A 278 11.46 -36.14 -19.82
N THR A 279 12.09 -37.26 -19.49
CA THR A 279 12.91 -38.03 -20.44
C THR A 279 12.09 -38.51 -21.62
N ASN A 280 10.91 -39.09 -21.37
CA ASN A 280 9.99 -39.55 -22.43
C ASN A 280 9.45 -38.35 -23.25
N LEU A 281 9.10 -37.24 -22.61
CA LEU A 281 8.64 -36.03 -23.31
C LEU A 281 9.71 -35.51 -24.26
N LEU A 282 10.95 -35.37 -23.81
CA LEU A 282 12.05 -34.86 -24.63
C LEU A 282 12.42 -35.85 -25.74
N GLN A 283 12.33 -37.16 -25.52
CA GLN A 283 12.56 -38.16 -26.55
C GLN A 283 11.57 -38.01 -27.70
N LYS A 284 10.28 -37.82 -27.41
CA LYS A 284 9.27 -37.57 -28.45
C LYS A 284 9.58 -36.31 -29.25
N ILE A 285 9.86 -35.19 -28.54
CA ILE A 285 10.21 -33.92 -29.18
C ILE A 285 11.46 -34.06 -30.04
N ALA A 286 12.48 -34.79 -29.58
CA ALA A 286 13.71 -35.01 -30.32
C ALA A 286 13.47 -35.79 -31.63
N LEU A 287 12.65 -36.88 -31.58
CA LEU A 287 12.31 -37.64 -32.76
C LEU A 287 11.54 -36.80 -33.80
N ASP A 288 10.56 -36.01 -33.36
CA ASP A 288 9.81 -35.13 -34.25
C ASP A 288 10.71 -34.04 -34.88
N TYR A 289 11.60 -33.45 -34.08
CA TYR A 289 12.52 -32.39 -34.52
C TYR A 289 13.59 -32.93 -35.47
N GLN A 290 14.00 -34.19 -35.36
CA GLN A 290 15.00 -34.83 -36.21
C GLN A 290 14.59 -34.81 -37.70
N ILE A 291 13.29 -34.97 -37.97
CA ILE A 291 12.75 -34.89 -39.36
C ILE A 291 12.98 -33.48 -39.90
N SER A 292 12.57 -32.45 -39.16
CA SER A 292 12.73 -31.05 -39.53
C SER A 292 14.19 -30.61 -39.66
N ALA A 293 15.09 -31.18 -38.82
CA ALA A 293 16.52 -30.91 -38.88
C ALA A 293 17.15 -31.51 -40.16
N GLN A 294 16.72 -32.71 -40.56
CA GLN A 294 17.17 -33.34 -41.82
C GLN A 294 16.76 -32.52 -43.06
N GLU A 295 15.52 -32.02 -43.09
CA GLU A 295 15.06 -31.15 -44.21
C GLU A 295 15.92 -29.89 -44.36
N LYS A 296 16.47 -29.38 -43.23
CA LYS A 296 17.34 -28.21 -43.23
C LYS A 296 18.84 -28.57 -43.32
N SER A 297 19.18 -29.83 -43.54
CA SER A 297 20.55 -30.32 -43.55
C SER A 297 21.37 -30.00 -42.31
N LEU A 298 20.74 -30.09 -41.13
CA LEU A 298 21.37 -29.87 -39.82
C LEU A 298 21.78 -31.20 -39.17
N ASN A 299 22.91 -31.21 -38.50
CA ASN A 299 23.35 -32.32 -37.63
C ASN A 299 22.69 -32.21 -36.26
N PHE A 300 21.53 -32.88 -36.11
CA PHE A 300 20.85 -32.92 -34.79
C PHE A 300 21.27 -34.14 -33.99
N THR A 301 21.62 -33.91 -32.72
CA THR A 301 21.97 -34.96 -31.75
C THR A 301 21.21 -34.75 -30.47
N TYR A 302 20.86 -35.81 -29.76
CA TYR A 302 20.28 -35.71 -28.42
C TYR A 302 20.95 -36.72 -27.49
N ASP A 303 21.13 -36.27 -26.22
CA ASP A 303 21.71 -37.05 -25.12
C ASP A 303 20.74 -36.97 -23.93
N LEU A 304 20.01 -38.10 -23.74
CA LEU A 304 18.97 -38.20 -22.71
C LEU A 304 19.32 -39.44 -21.81
N PRO A 305 19.14 -39.32 -20.49
CA PRO A 305 19.42 -40.44 -19.60
C PRO A 305 18.44 -41.59 -19.81
N ASP A 306 18.89 -42.83 -19.63
CA ASP A 306 18.05 -44.03 -19.72
C ASP A 306 17.00 -44.11 -18.59
N ARG A 307 17.19 -43.38 -17.50
CA ARG A 307 16.26 -43.35 -16.36
C ARG A 307 15.25 -42.22 -16.53
N PRO A 308 13.98 -42.44 -16.10
CA PRO A 308 12.96 -41.41 -16.13
C PRO A 308 13.27 -40.33 -15.12
N ILE A 309 13.23 -39.07 -15.55
CA ILE A 309 13.29 -37.88 -14.68
C ILE A 309 11.87 -37.36 -14.52
N GLN A 310 11.36 -37.42 -13.28
CA GLN A 310 9.99 -36.99 -12.98
C GLN A 310 9.98 -35.55 -12.51
N ILE A 311 9.12 -34.71 -13.11
CA ILE A 311 8.89 -33.33 -12.72
C ILE A 311 7.39 -33.04 -12.62
N LEU A 312 7.01 -31.96 -11.92
CA LEU A 312 5.66 -31.40 -11.97
C LEU A 312 5.61 -30.35 -13.06
N ALA A 313 4.86 -30.63 -14.14
CA ALA A 313 4.76 -29.69 -15.26
C ALA A 313 3.45 -29.89 -16.03
N GLU A 314 3.09 -28.89 -16.84
CA GLU A 314 2.08 -29.00 -17.87
C GLU A 314 2.76 -29.42 -19.19
N PRO A 315 2.51 -30.65 -19.70
CA PRO A 315 3.30 -31.19 -20.81
C PRO A 315 3.14 -30.40 -22.11
N ILE A 316 1.97 -29.85 -22.39
CA ILE A 316 1.71 -29.08 -23.62
C ILE A 316 2.53 -27.81 -23.64
N LEU A 317 2.54 -27.07 -22.53
CA LEU A 317 3.29 -25.81 -22.43
C LEU A 317 4.80 -26.05 -22.41
N LEU A 318 5.26 -27.06 -21.68
CA LEU A 318 6.69 -27.40 -21.66
C LEU A 318 7.17 -27.82 -23.06
N THR A 319 6.37 -28.60 -23.77
CA THR A 319 6.63 -28.96 -25.18
C THR A 319 6.75 -27.70 -26.04
N GLN A 320 5.85 -26.74 -25.90
CA GLN A 320 5.88 -25.47 -26.66
C GLN A 320 7.17 -24.67 -26.35
N ALA A 321 7.59 -24.59 -25.09
CA ALA A 321 8.83 -23.89 -24.72
C ALA A 321 10.06 -24.53 -25.39
N ILE A 322 10.17 -25.86 -25.34
CA ILE A 322 11.28 -26.60 -25.93
C ILE A 322 11.27 -26.48 -27.46
N ILE A 323 10.12 -26.62 -28.10
CA ILE A 323 9.98 -26.45 -29.56
C ILE A 323 10.36 -25.04 -29.98
N ASN A 324 9.99 -24.00 -29.25
CA ASN A 324 10.38 -22.61 -29.55
C ASN A 324 11.93 -22.46 -29.55
N LEU A 325 12.61 -23.07 -28.58
CA LEU A 325 14.08 -23.02 -28.50
C LEU A 325 14.75 -23.83 -29.62
N LEU A 326 14.29 -25.06 -29.89
CA LEU A 326 14.81 -25.91 -30.97
C LEU A 326 14.59 -25.28 -32.34
N THR A 327 13.41 -24.68 -32.55
CA THR A 327 13.09 -23.97 -33.79
C THR A 327 13.99 -22.78 -34.00
N ASN A 328 14.29 -22.04 -32.94
CA ASN A 328 15.26 -20.93 -33.01
C ASN A 328 16.68 -21.44 -33.31
N ALA A 329 17.14 -22.50 -32.63
CA ALA A 329 18.43 -23.12 -32.90
C ALA A 329 18.53 -23.52 -34.39
N GLY A 330 17.54 -24.22 -34.92
CA GLY A 330 17.55 -24.62 -36.34
C GLY A 330 17.34 -23.49 -37.36
N LYS A 331 16.82 -22.37 -36.92
CA LYS A 331 16.64 -21.18 -37.78
C LYS A 331 17.93 -20.38 -37.95
N TYR A 332 18.73 -20.30 -36.90
CA TYR A 332 19.94 -19.48 -36.86
C TYR A 332 21.22 -20.29 -37.08
N THR A 333 21.09 -21.59 -37.25
CA THR A 333 22.20 -22.47 -37.64
C THR A 333 22.23 -22.67 -39.16
N PRO A 334 23.37 -22.40 -39.81
CA PRO A 334 23.50 -22.63 -41.23
C PRO A 334 23.49 -24.15 -41.58
N ALA A 335 23.17 -24.49 -42.82
CA ALA A 335 23.20 -25.89 -43.32
C ALA A 335 24.57 -26.53 -43.02
N GLY A 336 24.58 -27.76 -42.54
CA GLY A 336 25.77 -28.50 -42.10
C GLY A 336 26.13 -28.20 -40.63
N GLY A 337 25.50 -27.21 -39.98
CA GLY A 337 25.75 -26.90 -38.57
C GLY A 337 25.16 -27.92 -37.60
N LYS A 338 25.46 -27.78 -36.32
CA LYS A 338 25.08 -28.71 -35.26
C LYS A 338 24.02 -28.12 -34.34
N VAL A 339 23.05 -28.93 -33.94
CA VAL A 339 22.08 -28.64 -32.86
C VAL A 339 22.09 -29.83 -31.93
N ALA A 340 22.19 -29.58 -30.63
CA ALA A 340 22.21 -30.64 -29.61
C ALA A 340 21.18 -30.36 -28.51
N LEU A 341 20.46 -31.42 -28.10
CA LEU A 341 19.54 -31.42 -26.98
C LEU A 341 20.10 -32.34 -25.89
N ARG A 342 20.31 -31.85 -24.67
CA ARG A 342 20.79 -32.65 -23.55
C ARG A 342 19.84 -32.54 -22.36
N LEU A 343 19.69 -33.64 -21.63
CA LEU A 343 18.97 -33.68 -20.36
C LEU A 343 19.86 -34.35 -19.30
N PHE A 344 20.04 -33.72 -18.18
CA PHE A 344 20.74 -34.32 -17.01
C PHE A 344 20.18 -33.74 -15.71
N GLU A 345 20.49 -34.41 -14.60
CA GLU A 345 20.10 -34.01 -13.26
C GLU A 345 21.30 -33.42 -12.53
N LYS A 346 21.10 -32.24 -11.92
CA LYS A 346 22.12 -31.59 -11.08
C LYS A 346 21.47 -30.86 -9.93
N GLN A 347 21.94 -31.10 -8.68
CA GLN A 347 21.48 -30.40 -7.48
C GLN A 347 19.94 -30.39 -7.28
N ARG A 348 19.28 -31.55 -7.52
CA ARG A 348 17.84 -31.72 -7.45
C ARG A 348 17.05 -30.86 -8.46
N GLN A 349 17.67 -30.56 -9.57
CA GLN A 349 17.03 -29.88 -10.71
C GLN A 349 17.25 -30.72 -11.97
N ALA A 350 16.23 -30.76 -12.83
CA ALA A 350 16.36 -31.24 -14.18
C ALA A 350 16.93 -30.11 -15.04
N ILE A 351 18.05 -30.37 -15.71
CA ILE A 351 18.72 -29.40 -16.59
C ILE A 351 18.50 -29.83 -18.03
N ILE A 352 17.91 -28.96 -18.83
CA ILE A 352 17.78 -29.15 -20.29
C ILE A 352 18.69 -28.12 -20.95
N GLU A 353 19.60 -28.60 -21.80
CA GLU A 353 20.46 -27.75 -22.61
C GLU A 353 20.14 -27.91 -24.10
N ILE A 354 19.96 -26.78 -24.79
CA ILE A 354 19.80 -26.72 -26.23
C ILE A 354 20.95 -25.86 -26.77
N GLU A 355 21.87 -26.52 -27.46
CA GLU A 355 23.08 -25.93 -28.02
C GLU A 355 22.99 -25.89 -29.53
N ASP A 356 23.37 -24.78 -30.14
CA ASP A 356 23.51 -24.61 -31.58
C ASP A 356 24.90 -24.07 -31.94
N SER A 357 25.37 -24.41 -33.14
CA SER A 357 26.60 -23.85 -33.74
C SER A 357 26.29 -22.73 -34.72
N GLY A 358 25.26 -21.96 -34.48
CA GLY A 358 24.79 -20.90 -35.33
C GLY A 358 25.60 -19.61 -35.26
N ILE A 359 25.00 -18.53 -35.75
CA ILE A 359 25.62 -17.20 -35.84
C ILE A 359 25.97 -16.58 -34.47
N GLY A 360 25.40 -17.12 -33.37
CA GLY A 360 25.54 -16.57 -32.03
C GLY A 360 24.82 -15.23 -31.84
N ILE A 361 24.91 -14.71 -30.61
CA ILE A 361 24.22 -13.48 -30.18
C ILE A 361 25.26 -12.50 -29.63
N PRO A 362 25.28 -11.23 -30.06
CA PRO A 362 26.13 -10.20 -29.50
C PRO A 362 25.88 -9.98 -28.00
N LYS A 363 26.92 -9.69 -27.23
CA LYS A 363 26.80 -9.48 -25.78
C LYS A 363 25.84 -8.37 -25.39
N ALA A 364 25.73 -7.33 -26.22
CA ALA A 364 24.81 -6.21 -26.00
C ALA A 364 23.34 -6.63 -26.04
N ASP A 365 23.03 -7.66 -26.83
CA ASP A 365 21.65 -8.10 -27.05
C ASP A 365 21.18 -9.16 -26.03
N LEU A 366 22.11 -9.89 -25.39
CA LEU A 366 21.81 -10.97 -24.45
C LEU A 366 20.81 -10.58 -23.34
N PRO A 367 20.86 -9.38 -22.73
CA PRO A 367 19.86 -8.98 -21.72
C PRO A 367 18.45 -8.83 -22.31
N HIS A 368 18.31 -8.60 -23.61
CA HIS A 368 17.07 -8.20 -24.27
C HIS A 368 16.38 -9.33 -25.05
N ILE A 369 17.06 -10.45 -25.33
CA ILE A 369 16.52 -11.51 -26.20
C ILE A 369 15.25 -12.16 -25.70
N PHE A 370 14.93 -12.05 -24.40
CA PHE A 370 13.69 -12.53 -23.80
C PHE A 370 12.59 -11.47 -23.74
N GLU A 371 12.87 -10.25 -24.20
CA GLU A 371 11.84 -9.21 -24.30
C GLU A 371 10.90 -9.55 -25.47
N ARG A 372 9.63 -9.19 -25.31
CA ARG A 372 8.60 -9.41 -26.35
C ARG A 372 8.93 -8.57 -27.59
N PHE A 373 8.81 -9.16 -28.78
CA PHE A 373 9.11 -8.56 -30.09
C PHE A 373 10.58 -8.17 -30.31
N TYR A 374 11.48 -8.51 -29.40
CA TYR A 374 12.89 -8.20 -29.56
C TYR A 374 13.56 -9.08 -30.60
N ARG A 375 14.42 -8.46 -31.43
CA ARG A 375 15.16 -9.12 -32.51
C ARG A 375 16.51 -8.41 -32.68
N VAL A 376 17.60 -9.19 -32.74
CA VAL A 376 18.99 -8.71 -32.85
C VAL A 376 19.23 -7.90 -34.13
N ASP A 377 18.64 -8.30 -35.28
CA ASP A 377 18.76 -7.62 -36.56
C ASP A 377 17.38 -7.46 -37.23
N SER A 378 16.86 -6.24 -37.30
CA SER A 378 15.56 -5.95 -37.89
C SER A 378 15.54 -6.14 -39.43
N ASP A 379 16.64 -5.93 -40.14
CA ASP A 379 16.70 -5.97 -41.60
C ASP A 379 16.97 -7.37 -42.16
N ARG A 380 17.85 -8.15 -41.57
CA ARG A 380 18.12 -9.54 -41.92
C ARG A 380 16.98 -10.49 -41.58
N SER A 381 16.24 -10.13 -40.54
CA SER A 381 15.20 -10.97 -39.96
C SER A 381 13.85 -10.91 -40.70
N ARG A 382 13.62 -9.95 -41.62
CA ARG A 382 12.43 -9.94 -42.48
C ARG A 382 12.38 -11.15 -43.44
N HIS A 383 13.54 -11.68 -43.80
CA HIS A 383 13.62 -12.86 -44.66
C HIS A 383 13.52 -14.19 -43.92
N THR A 384 13.83 -14.21 -42.60
CA THR A 384 13.85 -15.45 -41.80
C THR A 384 12.55 -15.76 -41.07
N GLY A 385 11.56 -14.84 -41.05
CA GLY A 385 10.26 -15.05 -40.41
C GLY A 385 10.33 -15.12 -38.88
N GLY A 386 9.21 -14.89 -38.23
CA GLY A 386 9.06 -14.94 -36.76
C GLY A 386 8.95 -13.56 -36.12
N PHE A 387 8.09 -13.46 -35.10
CA PHE A 387 7.62 -12.19 -34.52
C PHE A 387 8.41 -11.76 -33.26
N GLY A 388 9.49 -12.45 -32.89
CA GLY A 388 10.24 -12.14 -31.64
C GLY A 388 9.50 -12.49 -30.36
N LEU A 389 8.54 -13.41 -30.41
CA LEU A 389 7.74 -13.82 -29.26
C LEU A 389 8.17 -15.17 -28.67
N GLY A 390 8.84 -16.04 -29.45
CA GLY A 390 9.13 -17.41 -29.05
C GLY A 390 10.01 -17.53 -27.79
N LEU A 391 11.07 -16.71 -27.66
CA LEU A 391 11.93 -16.71 -26.48
C LEU A 391 11.22 -16.14 -25.24
N ALA A 392 10.40 -15.11 -25.43
CA ALA A 392 9.58 -14.54 -24.35
C ALA A 392 8.56 -15.57 -23.82
N ILE A 393 7.93 -16.33 -24.73
CA ILE A 393 7.01 -17.42 -24.37
C ILE A 393 7.76 -18.55 -23.65
N ALA A 394 8.90 -18.98 -24.15
CA ALA A 394 9.70 -20.02 -23.52
C ALA A 394 10.10 -19.61 -22.09
N LYS A 395 10.56 -18.38 -21.90
CA LYS A 395 10.90 -17.85 -20.58
C LYS A 395 9.69 -17.85 -19.65
N GLN A 396 8.56 -17.33 -20.08
CA GLN A 396 7.34 -17.27 -19.28
C GLN A 396 6.85 -18.66 -18.85
N ILE A 397 6.91 -19.65 -19.77
CA ILE A 397 6.55 -21.02 -19.47
C ILE A 397 7.49 -21.61 -18.40
N ILE A 398 8.80 -21.49 -18.55
CA ILE A 398 9.78 -22.03 -17.63
C ILE A 398 9.66 -21.39 -16.24
N GLU A 399 9.52 -20.07 -16.16
CA GLU A 399 9.32 -19.34 -14.91
C GLU A 399 8.01 -19.75 -14.21
N ALA A 400 6.95 -19.98 -14.97
CA ALA A 400 5.66 -20.45 -14.44
C ALA A 400 5.71 -21.88 -13.87
N HIS A 401 6.66 -22.70 -14.33
CA HIS A 401 6.97 -24.01 -13.75
C HIS A 401 7.97 -23.94 -12.56
N GLY A 402 8.24 -22.73 -12.03
CA GLY A 402 9.22 -22.51 -10.96
C GLY A 402 10.67 -22.74 -11.38
N GLY A 403 10.92 -22.75 -12.70
CA GLY A 403 12.24 -22.93 -13.29
C GLY A 403 12.94 -21.62 -13.63
N GLU A 404 14.16 -21.76 -14.17
CA GLU A 404 15.01 -20.66 -14.63
C GLU A 404 15.48 -20.96 -16.06
N ILE A 405 15.46 -19.94 -16.96
CA ILE A 405 16.08 -20.01 -18.26
C ILE A 405 17.27 -19.06 -18.33
N SER A 406 18.40 -19.55 -18.85
CA SER A 406 19.59 -18.77 -19.07
C SER A 406 20.17 -19.01 -20.45
N VAL A 407 21.02 -18.08 -20.91
CA VAL A 407 21.65 -18.13 -22.23
C VAL A 407 23.13 -17.85 -22.13
N SER A 408 23.93 -18.60 -22.87
CA SER A 408 25.34 -18.34 -23.11
C SER A 408 25.56 -18.35 -24.63
N SER A 409 26.16 -17.28 -25.16
CA SER A 409 26.37 -17.18 -26.61
C SER A 409 27.63 -16.42 -26.95
N GLN A 410 28.24 -16.81 -28.05
CA GLN A 410 29.38 -16.11 -28.65
C GLN A 410 29.14 -16.01 -30.17
N VAL A 411 29.31 -14.81 -30.72
CA VAL A 411 29.17 -14.55 -32.14
C VAL A 411 30.06 -15.51 -32.93
N GLU A 412 29.53 -16.11 -34.00
CA GLU A 412 30.16 -17.10 -34.89
C GLU A 412 30.51 -18.46 -34.23
N LYS A 413 30.17 -18.67 -32.98
CA LYS A 413 30.38 -19.96 -32.30
C LYS A 413 29.08 -20.67 -31.91
N GLY A 414 27.99 -19.93 -31.84
CA GLY A 414 26.67 -20.46 -31.51
C GLY A 414 26.12 -20.03 -30.17
N THR A 415 25.00 -20.66 -29.77
CA THR A 415 24.26 -20.31 -28.57
C THR A 415 23.90 -21.58 -27.78
N THR A 416 23.91 -21.49 -26.46
CA THR A 416 23.41 -22.51 -25.56
C THR A 416 22.35 -21.89 -24.65
N PHE A 417 21.13 -22.41 -24.74
CA PHE A 417 20.05 -22.15 -23.79
C PHE A 417 20.05 -23.25 -22.72
N THR A 418 20.01 -22.85 -21.46
CA THR A 418 19.96 -23.77 -20.30
C THR A 418 18.68 -23.51 -19.52
N LEU A 419 17.84 -24.56 -19.40
CA LEU A 419 16.61 -24.56 -18.61
C LEU A 419 16.85 -25.35 -17.34
N LYS A 420 16.47 -24.82 -16.20
CA LYS A 420 16.54 -25.49 -14.90
C LYS A 420 15.12 -25.64 -14.37
N LEU A 421 14.66 -26.86 -14.12
CA LEU A 421 13.33 -27.14 -13.60
C LEU A 421 13.46 -27.88 -12.26
N PRO A 422 12.62 -27.58 -11.26
CA PRO A 422 12.60 -28.31 -10.00
C PRO A 422 12.13 -29.76 -10.20
N LEU A 423 12.71 -30.71 -9.41
CA LEU A 423 12.35 -32.12 -9.40
C LEU A 423 11.24 -32.41 -8.41
#